data_05fef4a56e37e8bbb3fc3013bfa87c0f
#
_entry.id   05fef4a56e37e8bbb3fc3013bfa87c0f
#
_cell.length_a   1.000
_cell.length_b   1.000
_cell.length_c   1.000
_cell.angle_alpha   90.00
_cell.angle_beta   90.00
_cell.angle_gamma   90.00
#
_symmetry.space_group_name_H-M   'P 1'
#
loop_
_entity.id
_entity.type
_entity.pdbx_description
1 polymer ?
#
loop_
_entity_poly.entity_id
_entity_poly.type
_entity_poly.pdbx_seq_one_letter_code
_entity_poly.pdbx_strand_id
1 'polypeptide(L)'
;MSTQSTPRGRIRDILPDLHLGTWPAGPKNSITDIPGILASTQEFRTDEGVNTGVTVILPHKDWFKDACYAGVFRFNGSGELTGSHWIEETGLLASPIVLTNSFSVGDCYRGIYEYSIKKYSNEKGEVEWFLLPVVGETFDGHLNDISKLAVKPSDVINGIETATDAPVREGNTGGGTGMICHYFKGGTGSSSRVVEGLDGEGNKKNYTVAALVQANYGKAAHLRIGGFPVGRILEKEKADSFVEVAKHKDKKDGSIIVIIATDAPLTPIQCQRLAKRATVGLSRVGGYGHNPSGDIFLAFSTGNHIPVQTISMERREVDPWKAKALKIESIDDTSINGLFEAAADATEESIYNVLCSAETMTGFCGRTIEALPLDRLREIMKKYDS
;
A
#
# COMPACT_ATOMS: atom_id res chain seq x y z
N MET A 1 17.85 1.45 -37.16
CA MET A 1 18.27 1.90 -35.82
C MET A 1 17.44 1.11 -34.84
N SER A 2 18.02 0.22 -34.03
CA SER A 2 17.27 -0.49 -32.99
C SER A 2 16.89 0.56 -31.94
N THR A 3 15.62 0.90 -31.89
CA THR A 3 15.09 1.73 -30.79
C THR A 3 15.24 0.92 -29.49
N GLN A 4 16.19 1.32 -28.65
CA GLN A 4 16.29 0.77 -27.30
C GLN A 4 14.93 1.01 -26.61
N SER A 5 14.29 -0.04 -26.09
CA SER A 5 13.03 0.10 -25.38
C SER A 5 13.21 0.96 -24.12
N THR A 6 12.22 1.79 -23.81
CA THR A 6 12.24 2.60 -22.59
C THR A 6 12.42 1.69 -21.36
N PRO A 7 13.48 1.89 -20.53
CA PRO A 7 13.68 1.06 -19.34
C PRO A 7 12.51 1.23 -18.35
N ARG A 8 12.24 0.19 -17.55
CA ARG A 8 11.28 0.27 -16.45
C ARG A 8 11.78 1.22 -15.38
N GLY A 9 10.86 1.94 -14.77
CA GLY A 9 11.17 2.94 -13.73
C GLY A 9 9.91 3.58 -13.19
N ARG A 10 10.06 4.60 -12.40
CA ARG A 10 8.94 5.36 -11.86
C ARG A 10 8.30 6.24 -12.93
N ILE A 11 7.05 6.65 -12.70
CA ILE A 11 6.34 7.52 -13.64
C ILE A 11 7.10 8.81 -13.92
N ARG A 12 7.82 9.38 -12.93
CA ARG A 12 8.65 10.59 -13.10
C ARG A 12 9.85 10.37 -14.01
N ASP A 13 10.38 9.15 -14.09
CA ASP A 13 11.46 8.79 -15.01
C ASP A 13 10.95 8.65 -16.46
N ILE A 14 9.69 8.22 -16.59
CA ILE A 14 9.05 7.96 -17.88
C ILE A 14 8.43 9.23 -18.47
N LEU A 15 7.76 10.02 -17.63
CA LEU A 15 7.05 11.26 -17.98
C LEU A 15 7.46 12.37 -16.98
N PRO A 16 8.65 12.95 -17.12
CA PRO A 16 9.20 13.92 -16.16
C PRO A 16 8.37 15.20 -16.04
N ASP A 17 7.67 15.58 -17.10
CA ASP A 17 6.83 16.80 -17.14
C ASP A 17 5.40 16.56 -16.67
N LEU A 18 5.04 15.33 -16.30
CA LEU A 18 3.70 15.01 -15.83
C LEU A 18 3.42 15.71 -14.48
N HIS A 19 2.35 16.51 -14.46
CA HIS A 19 1.91 17.14 -13.22
C HIS A 19 1.32 16.10 -12.27
N LEU A 20 1.93 15.95 -11.10
CA LEU A 20 1.58 14.96 -10.08
C LEU A 20 1.23 15.63 -8.74
N GLY A 21 0.43 16.69 -8.80
CA GLY A 21 -0.03 17.43 -7.64
C GLY A 21 0.83 18.64 -7.29
N THR A 22 0.36 19.39 -6.29
CA THR A 22 0.94 20.67 -5.88
C THR A 22 2.18 20.51 -5.00
N TRP A 23 2.19 19.45 -4.18
CA TRP A 23 3.21 19.26 -3.16
C TRP A 23 4.42 18.50 -3.71
N PRO A 24 5.65 18.90 -3.38
CA PRO A 24 6.85 18.21 -3.84
C PRO A 24 6.94 16.80 -3.25
N ALA A 25 7.56 15.89 -4.00
CA ALA A 25 7.88 14.57 -3.49
C ALA A 25 8.94 14.65 -2.39
N GLY A 26 8.91 13.72 -1.45
CA GLY A 26 9.98 13.53 -0.49
C GLY A 26 11.25 12.96 -1.15
N PRO A 27 12.38 12.95 -0.43
CA PRO A 27 13.70 12.62 -1.01
C PRO A 27 13.80 11.19 -1.56
N LYS A 28 13.08 10.22 -0.97
CA LYS A 28 13.01 8.83 -1.45
C LYS A 28 11.76 8.60 -2.32
N ASN A 29 10.80 9.52 -2.27
CA ASN A 29 9.48 9.42 -2.86
C ASN A 29 8.83 8.06 -2.53
N SER A 30 8.84 7.67 -1.26
CA SER A 30 8.45 6.37 -0.73
C SER A 30 7.79 6.51 0.63
N ILE A 31 7.03 5.49 1.07
CA ILE A 31 6.45 5.48 2.43
C ILE A 31 7.52 5.60 3.52
N THR A 32 8.74 5.19 3.21
CA THR A 32 9.90 5.30 4.10
C THR A 32 10.52 6.70 4.19
N ASP A 33 9.93 7.71 3.54
CA ASP A 33 10.26 9.12 3.81
C ASP A 33 9.76 9.59 5.17
N ILE A 34 8.77 8.90 5.73
CA ILE A 34 8.27 9.20 7.06
C ILE A 34 9.26 8.64 8.10
N PRO A 35 9.78 9.49 8.99
CA PRO A 35 10.76 9.07 9.97
C PRO A 35 10.26 7.89 10.82
N GLY A 36 11.10 6.86 10.95
CA GLY A 36 10.82 5.68 11.77
C GLY A 36 10.08 4.55 11.05
N ILE A 37 9.45 4.80 9.90
CA ILE A 37 8.83 3.73 9.10
C ILE A 37 9.93 2.87 8.44
N LEU A 38 9.76 1.55 8.59
CA LEU A 38 10.59 0.55 7.94
C LEU A 38 9.72 -0.34 7.05
N ALA A 39 10.26 -0.78 5.93
CA ALA A 39 9.55 -1.69 5.03
C ALA A 39 10.46 -2.76 4.43
N SER A 40 9.86 -3.87 4.03
CA SER A 40 10.52 -4.93 3.27
C SER A 40 9.58 -5.54 2.25
N THR A 41 10.12 -6.10 1.17
CA THR A 41 9.38 -6.85 0.17
C THR A 41 10.10 -8.15 -0.12
N GLN A 42 9.35 -9.26 -0.16
CA GLN A 42 9.88 -10.58 -0.50
C GLN A 42 9.00 -11.20 -1.58
N GLU A 43 9.60 -11.71 -2.62
CA GLU A 43 8.92 -12.42 -3.70
C GLU A 43 9.30 -13.88 -3.72
N PHE A 44 8.31 -14.74 -4.02
CA PHE A 44 8.46 -16.18 -4.20
C PHE A 44 8.05 -16.53 -5.63
N ARG A 45 9.00 -17.01 -6.42
CA ARG A 45 8.80 -17.41 -7.82
C ARG A 45 9.38 -18.77 -8.04
N THR A 46 8.61 -19.67 -8.66
CA THR A 46 9.07 -20.99 -9.07
C THR A 46 8.62 -21.31 -10.49
N ASP A 47 9.34 -22.20 -11.17
CA ASP A 47 8.97 -22.68 -12.50
C ASP A 47 7.63 -23.46 -12.49
N GLU A 48 7.19 -23.89 -11.29
CA GLU A 48 5.92 -24.60 -11.09
C GLU A 48 4.70 -23.65 -11.00
N GLY A 49 4.88 -22.36 -11.26
CA GLY A 49 3.79 -21.39 -11.34
C GLY A 49 3.50 -20.63 -10.04
N VAL A 50 4.36 -20.71 -9.02
CA VAL A 50 4.27 -19.81 -7.85
C VAL A 50 4.78 -18.44 -8.25
N ASN A 51 3.96 -17.41 -8.03
CA ASN A 51 4.30 -16.01 -8.23
C ASN A 51 3.56 -15.16 -7.20
N THR A 52 4.10 -15.10 -5.99
CA THR A 52 3.48 -14.41 -4.85
C THR A 52 4.54 -13.77 -3.96
N GLY A 53 4.14 -13.17 -2.86
CA GLY A 53 5.08 -12.58 -1.92
C GLY A 53 4.43 -11.91 -0.72
N VAL A 54 5.27 -11.21 0.03
CA VAL A 54 4.90 -10.50 1.25
C VAL A 54 5.55 -9.12 1.25
N THR A 55 4.76 -8.09 1.54
CA THR A 55 5.24 -6.74 1.89
C THR A 55 4.98 -6.51 3.37
N VAL A 56 5.99 -6.11 4.12
CA VAL A 56 5.87 -5.76 5.54
C VAL A 56 6.16 -4.28 5.72
N ILE A 57 5.32 -3.60 6.50
CA ILE A 57 5.50 -2.21 6.90
C ILE A 57 5.47 -2.17 8.42
N LEU A 58 6.51 -1.62 9.03
CA LEU A 58 6.55 -1.33 10.45
C LEU A 58 6.24 0.16 10.64
N PRO A 59 5.17 0.53 11.36
CA PRO A 59 4.84 1.94 11.62
C PRO A 59 5.98 2.69 12.29
N HIS A 60 6.68 2.02 13.18
CA HIS A 60 7.96 2.41 13.77
C HIS A 60 8.61 1.20 14.46
N LYS A 61 9.87 1.35 14.88
CA LYS A 61 10.67 0.24 15.43
C LYS A 61 10.05 -0.40 16.69
N ASP A 62 9.44 0.42 17.53
CA ASP A 62 8.87 -0.02 18.82
C ASP A 62 7.35 -0.21 18.76
N TRP A 63 6.80 -0.55 17.59
CA TRP A 63 5.37 -0.70 17.30
C TRP A 63 4.60 -1.57 18.33
N PHE A 64 5.28 -2.46 19.02
CA PHE A 64 4.68 -3.34 20.03
C PHE A 64 4.37 -2.63 21.34
N LYS A 65 5.13 -1.59 21.70
CA LYS A 65 4.98 -0.83 22.94
C LYS A 65 4.22 0.46 22.74
N ASP A 66 4.37 1.06 21.59
CA ASP A 66 3.75 2.33 21.23
C ASP A 66 2.86 2.14 20.01
N ALA A 67 1.59 2.49 20.12
CA ALA A 67 0.67 2.52 19.01
C ALA A 67 0.74 3.85 18.25
N CYS A 68 0.40 3.81 16.97
CA CYS A 68 0.06 4.98 16.18
C CYS A 68 -1.45 5.21 16.19
N TYR A 69 -1.90 6.46 16.09
CA TYR A 69 -3.29 6.72 15.70
C TYR A 69 -3.51 6.32 14.25
N ALA A 70 -4.63 5.64 14.01
CA ALA A 70 -4.98 5.12 12.70
C ALA A 70 -6.48 5.21 12.43
N GLY A 71 -6.84 5.10 11.15
CA GLY A 71 -8.22 5.03 10.71
C GLY A 71 -8.34 4.24 9.40
N VAL A 72 -9.44 3.54 9.26
CA VAL A 72 -9.74 2.68 8.09
C VAL A 72 -10.88 3.27 7.29
N PHE A 73 -10.81 3.15 5.98
CA PHE A 73 -11.91 3.45 5.07
C PHE A 73 -12.07 2.33 4.04
N ARG A 74 -13.23 1.69 4.05
CA ARG A 74 -13.60 0.68 3.05
C ARG A 74 -14.36 1.38 1.93
N PHE A 75 -13.71 1.56 0.78
CA PHE A 75 -14.39 2.09 -0.41
C PHE A 75 -15.30 1.01 -1.00
N ASN A 76 -14.80 -0.23 -1.11
CA ASN A 76 -15.60 -1.43 -1.35
C ASN A 76 -15.01 -2.60 -0.58
N GLY A 77 -15.86 -3.43 0.03
CA GLY A 77 -15.46 -4.38 1.07
C GLY A 77 -15.25 -5.83 0.62
N SER A 78 -15.07 -6.11 -0.68
CA SER A 78 -14.84 -7.49 -1.16
C SER A 78 -13.37 -7.92 -1.00
N GLY A 79 -12.84 -7.83 0.21
CA GLY A 79 -11.46 -8.15 0.55
C GLY A 79 -11.25 -8.16 2.07
N GLU A 80 -10.04 -8.48 2.51
CA GLU A 80 -9.70 -8.55 3.93
C GLU A 80 -8.63 -7.51 4.32
N LEU A 81 -8.85 -6.89 5.47
CA LEU A 81 -7.85 -6.19 6.27
C LEU A 81 -8.10 -6.57 7.72
N THR A 82 -7.34 -7.55 8.23
CA THR A 82 -7.51 -8.03 9.60
C THR A 82 -7.20 -6.93 10.62
N GLY A 83 -7.75 -7.03 11.82
CA GLY A 83 -7.55 -6.04 12.88
C GLY A 83 -8.23 -4.68 12.64
N SER A 84 -8.84 -4.47 11.47
CA SER A 84 -9.48 -3.20 11.11
C SER A 84 -10.60 -2.80 12.08
N HIS A 85 -11.40 -3.78 12.57
CA HIS A 85 -12.47 -3.54 13.54
C HIS A 85 -11.93 -2.96 14.86
N TRP A 86 -10.73 -3.39 15.30
CA TRP A 86 -10.11 -2.86 16.52
C TRP A 86 -9.53 -1.45 16.30
N ILE A 87 -8.98 -1.19 15.12
CA ILE A 87 -8.57 0.16 14.73
C ILE A 87 -9.78 1.10 14.69
N GLU A 88 -10.93 0.63 14.17
CA GLU A 88 -12.17 1.43 14.14
C GLU A 88 -12.71 1.71 15.54
N GLU A 89 -12.60 0.75 16.46
CA GLU A 89 -13.05 0.90 17.83
C GLU A 89 -12.17 1.82 18.67
N THR A 90 -10.84 1.68 18.55
CA THR A 90 -9.88 2.36 19.45
C THR A 90 -9.11 3.50 18.78
N GLY A 91 -9.03 3.52 17.46
CA GLY A 91 -8.15 4.41 16.72
C GLY A 91 -6.67 4.04 16.81
N LEU A 92 -6.32 2.83 17.28
CA LEU A 92 -4.94 2.45 17.58
C LEU A 92 -4.44 1.35 16.63
N LEU A 93 -3.25 1.56 16.09
CA LEU A 93 -2.47 0.60 15.33
C LEU A 93 -1.21 0.24 16.12
N ALA A 94 -1.15 -0.98 16.64
CA ALA A 94 -0.02 -1.55 17.38
C ALA A 94 0.42 -2.89 16.79
N SER A 95 0.60 -2.94 15.48
CA SER A 95 0.95 -4.14 14.71
C SER A 95 1.80 -3.76 13.51
N PRO A 96 2.69 -4.65 13.03
CA PRO A 96 3.14 -4.59 11.65
C PRO A 96 1.94 -4.64 10.72
N ILE A 97 2.05 -3.98 9.56
CA ILE A 97 1.09 -4.12 8.47
C ILE A 97 1.72 -5.06 7.44
N VAL A 98 1.01 -6.14 7.11
CA VAL A 98 1.48 -7.13 6.13
C VAL A 98 0.53 -7.15 4.95
N LEU A 99 1.05 -7.08 3.72
CA LEU A 99 0.29 -7.23 2.49
C LEU A 99 0.71 -8.49 1.77
N THR A 100 -0.26 -9.29 1.32
CA THR A 100 -0.03 -10.59 0.68
C THR A 100 -1.17 -10.99 -0.24
N ASN A 101 -1.26 -12.26 -0.64
CA ASN A 101 -2.39 -12.79 -1.40
C ASN A 101 -3.55 -13.26 -0.49
N SER A 102 -4.74 -13.40 -1.07
CA SER A 102 -5.98 -13.74 -0.36
C SER A 102 -5.92 -15.02 0.47
N PHE A 103 -5.19 -16.05 0.04
CA PHE A 103 -5.15 -17.33 0.76
C PHE A 103 -4.06 -17.40 1.83
N SER A 104 -3.14 -16.43 1.83
CA SER A 104 -2.02 -16.38 2.78
C SER A 104 -2.27 -15.49 4.00
N VAL A 105 -3.47 -14.91 4.13
CA VAL A 105 -3.84 -14.06 5.28
C VAL A 105 -3.61 -14.79 6.61
N GLY A 106 -4.04 -16.04 6.71
CA GLY A 106 -3.89 -16.86 7.92
C GLY A 106 -2.42 -17.12 8.30
N ASP A 107 -1.57 -17.43 7.32
CA ASP A 107 -0.14 -17.67 7.53
C ASP A 107 0.58 -16.37 7.93
N CYS A 108 0.24 -15.25 7.30
CA CYS A 108 0.79 -13.94 7.67
C CYS A 108 0.34 -13.51 9.07
N TYR A 109 -0.92 -13.72 9.39
CA TYR A 109 -1.47 -13.45 10.73
C TYR A 109 -0.73 -14.24 11.80
N ARG A 110 -0.55 -15.54 11.57
CA ARG A 110 0.24 -16.43 12.42
C ARG A 110 1.71 -15.99 12.50
N GLY A 111 2.32 -15.56 11.41
CA GLY A 111 3.71 -15.10 11.39
C GLY A 111 3.97 -13.91 12.31
N ILE A 112 3.03 -12.96 12.37
CA ILE A 112 3.11 -11.83 13.32
C ILE A 112 3.05 -12.36 14.77
N TYR A 113 2.19 -13.32 15.06
CA TYR A 113 2.15 -13.92 16.39
C TYR A 113 3.41 -14.70 16.73
N GLU A 114 3.94 -15.53 15.83
CA GLU A 114 5.17 -16.30 16.09
C GLU A 114 6.37 -15.36 16.37
N TYR A 115 6.50 -14.28 15.61
CA TYR A 115 7.49 -13.23 15.89
C TYR A 115 7.29 -12.62 17.27
N SER A 116 6.07 -12.25 17.60
CA SER A 116 5.74 -11.58 18.86
C SER A 116 5.92 -12.49 20.06
N ILE A 117 5.55 -13.77 19.96
CA ILE A 117 5.77 -14.78 20.99
C ILE A 117 7.28 -14.94 21.23
N LYS A 118 8.06 -15.13 20.17
CA LYS A 118 9.52 -15.28 20.28
C LYS A 118 10.19 -14.07 20.95
N LYS A 119 9.70 -12.87 20.72
CA LYS A 119 10.36 -11.62 21.12
C LYS A 119 9.86 -11.04 22.44
N TYR A 120 8.59 -11.24 22.75
CA TYR A 120 7.90 -10.51 23.81
C TYR A 120 7.25 -11.40 24.89
N SER A 121 7.39 -12.73 24.81
CA SER A 121 7.06 -13.61 25.94
C SER A 121 7.99 -13.32 27.12
N ASN A 122 7.50 -13.55 28.33
CA ASN A 122 8.32 -13.40 29.51
C ASN A 122 9.35 -14.55 29.64
N GLU A 123 10.22 -14.52 30.66
CA GLU A 123 11.26 -15.51 30.91
C GLU A 123 10.71 -16.95 31.10
N LYS A 124 9.42 -17.09 31.46
CA LYS A 124 8.72 -18.38 31.61
C LYS A 124 8.06 -18.84 30.31
N GLY A 125 8.11 -18.03 29.23
CA GLY A 125 7.43 -18.30 27.98
C GLY A 125 5.94 -17.95 27.99
N GLU A 126 5.45 -17.23 28.99
CA GLU A 126 4.06 -16.81 29.08
C GLU A 126 3.79 -15.59 28.19
N VAL A 127 2.65 -15.60 27.50
CA VAL A 127 2.16 -14.50 26.66
C VAL A 127 1.24 -13.63 27.49
N GLU A 128 1.73 -12.46 27.91
CA GLU A 128 1.01 -11.55 28.80
C GLU A 128 0.53 -10.28 28.06
N TRP A 129 0.40 -10.34 26.75
CA TRP A 129 0.04 -9.20 25.90
C TRP A 129 -1.11 -9.55 24.95
N PHE A 130 -1.75 -8.51 24.42
CA PHE A 130 -2.78 -8.58 23.43
C PHE A 130 -2.32 -7.93 22.12
N LEU A 131 -2.59 -8.58 21.00
CA LEU A 131 -2.26 -8.11 19.67
C LEU A 131 -3.33 -8.58 18.69
N LEU A 132 -3.79 -7.68 17.83
CA LEU A 132 -4.58 -8.02 16.66
C LEU A 132 -3.75 -7.70 15.41
N PRO A 133 -3.14 -8.71 14.78
CA PRO A 133 -2.33 -8.52 13.56
C PRO A 133 -3.10 -7.87 12.43
N VAL A 134 -2.43 -6.99 11.68
CA VAL A 134 -2.98 -6.28 10.53
C VAL A 134 -2.41 -6.88 9.25
N VAL A 135 -3.27 -7.59 8.50
CA VAL A 135 -2.92 -8.24 7.23
C VAL A 135 -3.95 -7.84 6.20
N GLY A 136 -3.49 -7.22 5.10
CA GLY A 136 -4.30 -6.89 3.92
C GLY A 136 -3.98 -7.81 2.75
N GLU A 137 -4.95 -8.01 1.86
CA GLU A 137 -4.78 -8.95 0.76
C GLU A 137 -5.37 -8.45 -0.56
N THR A 138 -4.85 -9.00 -1.66
CA THR A 138 -5.44 -8.98 -2.98
C THR A 138 -5.24 -10.33 -3.67
N PHE A 139 -6.12 -10.71 -4.62
CA PHE A 139 -6.13 -12.03 -5.22
C PHE A 139 -5.13 -12.17 -6.38
N ASP A 140 -4.09 -12.98 -6.24
CA ASP A 140 -3.05 -13.22 -7.25
C ASP A 140 -3.24 -14.51 -8.08
N GLY A 141 -4.29 -15.29 -7.85
CA GLY A 141 -4.49 -16.63 -8.43
C GLY A 141 -4.62 -16.71 -9.96
N HIS A 142 -4.42 -15.61 -10.69
CA HIS A 142 -4.30 -15.64 -12.14
C HIS A 142 -2.88 -16.00 -12.59
N LEU A 143 -1.87 -15.38 -11.97
CA LEU A 143 -0.45 -15.60 -12.25
C LEU A 143 0.24 -16.53 -11.25
N ASN A 144 -0.35 -16.70 -10.07
CA ASN A 144 0.15 -17.53 -8.98
C ASN A 144 -0.69 -18.81 -8.85
N ASP A 145 -0.05 -19.97 -8.70
CA ASP A 145 -0.73 -21.16 -8.19
C ASP A 145 -1.01 -20.98 -6.69
N ILE A 146 -2.10 -20.28 -6.40
CA ILE A 146 -2.48 -19.90 -5.04
C ILE A 146 -2.78 -21.12 -4.15
N SER A 147 -3.07 -22.30 -4.76
CA SER A 147 -3.32 -23.55 -4.04
C SER A 147 -2.09 -24.11 -3.34
N LYS A 148 -0.90 -23.68 -3.74
CA LYS A 148 0.39 -24.08 -3.13
C LYS A 148 0.60 -23.47 -1.75
N LEU A 149 -0.16 -22.43 -1.37
CA LEU A 149 -0.02 -21.73 -0.08
C LEU A 149 1.46 -21.44 0.20
N ALA A 150 2.15 -20.82 -0.77
CA ALA A 150 3.61 -20.72 -0.79
C ALA A 150 4.17 -19.78 0.29
N VAL A 151 3.40 -18.77 0.69
CA VAL A 151 3.76 -17.86 1.80
C VAL A 151 3.65 -18.59 3.13
N LYS A 152 4.67 -18.45 3.98
CA LYS A 152 4.76 -19.11 5.29
C LYS A 152 4.91 -18.08 6.43
N PRO A 153 4.59 -18.43 7.67
CA PRO A 153 4.81 -17.58 8.84
C PRO A 153 6.25 -17.06 8.96
N SER A 154 7.23 -17.91 8.61
CA SER A 154 8.66 -17.56 8.59
C SER A 154 9.00 -16.39 7.67
N ASP A 155 8.25 -16.22 6.58
CA ASP A 155 8.50 -15.14 5.62
C ASP A 155 8.10 -13.78 6.20
N VAL A 156 7.04 -13.77 7.02
CA VAL A 156 6.63 -12.57 7.77
C VAL A 156 7.67 -12.23 8.83
N ILE A 157 8.15 -13.24 9.57
CA ILE A 157 9.23 -13.06 10.57
C ILE A 157 10.45 -12.44 9.90
N ASN A 158 10.90 -13.02 8.80
CA ASN A 158 12.03 -12.50 8.02
C ASN A 158 11.75 -11.07 7.51
N GLY A 159 10.53 -10.80 7.03
CA GLY A 159 10.12 -9.47 6.58
C GLY A 159 10.19 -8.41 7.69
N ILE A 160 9.78 -8.75 8.90
CA ILE A 160 9.89 -7.86 10.08
C ILE A 160 11.36 -7.63 10.44
N GLU A 161 12.18 -8.69 10.45
CA GLU A 161 13.60 -8.64 10.86
C GLU A 161 14.48 -7.90 9.83
N THR A 162 14.10 -7.93 8.54
CA THR A 162 14.87 -7.32 7.43
C THR A 162 14.31 -5.97 6.95
N ALA A 163 13.24 -5.47 7.57
CA ALA A 163 12.65 -4.18 7.21
C ALA A 163 13.66 -3.04 7.42
N THR A 164 13.76 -2.16 6.42
CA THR A 164 14.69 -1.02 6.41
C THR A 164 13.98 0.28 6.04
N ASP A 165 14.65 1.40 6.19
CA ASP A 165 14.19 2.70 5.74
C ASP A 165 14.58 3.03 4.28
N ALA A 166 15.14 2.07 3.54
CA ALA A 166 15.42 2.23 2.11
C ALA A 166 14.12 2.45 1.31
N PRO A 167 14.18 3.07 0.12
CA PRO A 167 13.02 3.17 -0.77
C PRO A 167 12.42 1.78 -1.01
N VAL A 168 11.08 1.68 -0.95
CA VAL A 168 10.39 0.41 -1.22
C VAL A 168 10.62 0.00 -2.67
N ARG A 169 10.94 -1.28 -2.90
CA ARG A 169 11.00 -1.83 -4.26
C ARG A 169 9.60 -1.84 -4.87
N GLU A 170 9.51 -1.58 -6.17
CA GLU A 170 8.24 -1.40 -6.88
C GLU A 170 8.07 -2.40 -8.03
N GLY A 171 6.85 -2.52 -8.55
CA GLY A 171 6.51 -3.48 -9.60
C GLY A 171 6.24 -4.88 -9.06
N ASN A 172 6.83 -5.90 -9.70
CA ASN A 172 6.59 -7.32 -9.41
C ASN A 172 7.29 -7.78 -8.12
N THR A 173 7.00 -7.18 -6.98
CA THR A 173 7.70 -7.45 -5.72
C THR A 173 6.73 -7.48 -4.54
N GLY A 174 7.14 -8.12 -3.47
CA GLY A 174 6.33 -8.24 -2.26
C GLY A 174 4.98 -8.91 -2.53
N GLY A 175 3.95 -8.52 -1.77
CA GLY A 175 2.59 -8.97 -2.00
C GLY A 175 2.06 -8.63 -3.40
N GLY A 176 2.67 -7.65 -4.09
CA GLY A 176 2.34 -7.27 -5.47
C GLY A 176 2.87 -8.19 -6.56
N THR A 177 3.65 -9.23 -6.23
CA THR A 177 4.36 -10.06 -7.21
C THR A 177 3.47 -10.65 -8.30
N GLY A 178 2.33 -11.25 -7.97
CA GLY A 178 1.41 -11.89 -8.92
C GLY A 178 0.22 -11.03 -9.37
N MET A 179 0.21 -9.73 -9.06
CA MET A 179 -0.95 -8.84 -9.23
C MET A 179 -1.11 -8.28 -10.65
N ILE A 180 -2.34 -7.87 -10.99
CA ILE A 180 -2.74 -7.35 -12.30
C ILE A 180 -3.48 -6.03 -12.10
N CYS A 181 -3.01 -4.95 -12.75
CA CYS A 181 -3.62 -3.63 -12.66
C CYS A 181 -4.01 -3.12 -14.04
N HIS A 182 -5.29 -2.79 -14.23
CA HIS A 182 -5.85 -2.37 -15.52
C HIS A 182 -5.54 -3.33 -16.70
N TYR A 183 -5.53 -4.64 -16.43
CA TYR A 183 -5.10 -5.70 -17.38
C TYR A 183 -3.64 -5.60 -17.83
N PHE A 184 -2.84 -4.75 -17.26
CA PHE A 184 -1.39 -4.78 -17.30
C PHE A 184 -0.83 -5.44 -16.06
N LYS A 185 0.45 -5.77 -16.06
CA LYS A 185 1.09 -6.27 -14.85
C LYS A 185 0.98 -5.24 -13.74
N GLY A 186 0.39 -5.66 -12.61
CA GLY A 186 0.23 -4.90 -11.39
C GLY A 186 1.38 -5.08 -10.41
N GLY A 187 1.21 -4.70 -9.16
CA GLY A 187 2.28 -4.88 -8.19
C GLY A 187 2.23 -3.99 -6.98
N THR A 188 3.41 -3.75 -6.41
CA THR A 188 3.67 -2.82 -5.31
C THR A 188 4.15 -1.48 -5.84
N GLY A 189 3.69 -0.38 -5.26
CA GLY A 189 4.17 0.97 -5.59
C GLY A 189 4.09 1.89 -4.38
N SER A 190 4.91 2.93 -4.38
CA SER A 190 4.96 3.89 -3.27
C SER A 190 5.30 5.28 -3.76
N SER A 191 4.85 6.29 -3.03
CA SER A 191 5.27 7.67 -3.23
C SER A 191 5.02 8.53 -1.99
N SER A 192 5.55 9.74 -1.96
CA SER A 192 5.39 10.67 -0.84
C SER A 192 5.21 12.11 -1.32
N ARG A 193 4.69 12.95 -0.42
CA ARG A 193 4.56 14.40 -0.58
C ARG A 193 5.00 15.09 0.69
N VAL A 194 5.65 16.24 0.53
CA VAL A 194 6.06 17.12 1.63
C VAL A 194 5.16 18.35 1.64
N VAL A 195 4.47 18.56 2.76
CA VAL A 195 3.48 19.63 2.95
C VAL A 195 4.03 20.61 3.98
N GLU A 196 4.13 21.89 3.60
CA GLU A 196 4.52 22.94 4.54
C GLU A 196 3.43 23.15 5.60
N GLY A 197 3.84 23.34 6.84
CA GLY A 197 2.92 23.55 7.95
C GLY A 197 3.58 24.25 9.15
N LEU A 198 2.90 24.21 10.28
CA LEU A 198 3.38 24.71 11.57
C LEU A 198 3.25 23.60 12.61
N ASP A 199 4.19 23.58 13.58
CA ASP A 199 4.04 22.76 14.78
C ASP A 199 3.09 23.39 15.80
N GLY A 200 2.85 22.70 16.93
CA GLY A 200 1.97 23.21 18.00
C GLY A 200 2.46 24.50 18.67
N GLU A 201 3.70 24.91 18.45
CA GLU A 201 4.29 26.16 18.96
C GLU A 201 4.27 27.29 17.89
N GLY A 202 3.82 26.99 16.67
CA GLY A 202 3.75 27.94 15.57
C GLY A 202 5.07 28.06 14.75
N ASN A 203 6.04 27.18 14.96
CA ASN A 203 7.24 27.14 14.16
C ASN A 203 6.99 26.45 12.83
N LYS A 204 7.69 26.87 11.76
CA LYS A 204 7.64 26.22 10.46
C LYS A 204 8.08 24.76 10.58
N LYS A 205 7.28 23.86 10.06
CA LYS A 205 7.52 22.42 10.01
C LYS A 205 7.01 21.87 8.68
N ASN A 206 7.77 20.96 8.09
CA ASN A 206 7.31 20.19 6.95
C ASN A 206 6.73 18.86 7.45
N TYR A 207 5.55 18.52 6.99
CA TYR A 207 4.94 17.22 7.22
C TYR A 207 5.01 16.37 5.97
N THR A 208 5.27 15.10 6.14
CA THR A 208 5.28 14.14 5.03
C THR A 208 3.99 13.33 5.04
N VAL A 209 3.38 13.17 3.86
CA VAL A 209 2.30 12.21 3.61
C VAL A 209 2.78 11.25 2.54
N ALA A 210 2.69 9.96 2.81
CA ALA A 210 3.17 8.95 1.89
C ALA A 210 2.17 7.82 1.72
N ALA A 211 2.19 7.16 0.56
CA ALA A 211 1.35 6.03 0.25
C ALA A 211 2.20 4.82 -0.19
N LEU A 212 1.75 3.62 0.18
CA LEU A 212 2.16 2.36 -0.40
C LEU A 212 0.91 1.63 -0.86
N VAL A 213 0.92 1.12 -2.09
CA VAL A 213 -0.21 0.40 -2.67
C VAL A 213 0.18 -1.02 -3.07
N GLN A 214 -0.76 -1.96 -2.91
CA GLN A 214 -0.76 -3.25 -3.58
C GLN A 214 -1.91 -3.23 -4.58
N ALA A 215 -1.58 -3.02 -5.88
CA ALA A 215 -2.55 -2.74 -6.92
C ALA A 215 -2.84 -3.98 -7.77
N ASN A 216 -4.09 -4.43 -7.71
CA ASN A 216 -4.64 -5.58 -8.42
C ASN A 216 -6.07 -5.29 -8.87
N TYR A 217 -6.31 -4.22 -9.62
CA TYR A 217 -7.65 -3.76 -9.93
C TYR A 217 -7.77 -3.16 -11.34
N GLY A 218 -8.98 -2.90 -11.77
CA GLY A 218 -9.32 -2.06 -12.90
C GLY A 218 -9.39 -2.79 -14.25
N LYS A 219 -10.04 -2.13 -15.20
CA LYS A 219 -10.14 -2.56 -16.61
C LYS A 219 -9.23 -1.70 -17.47
N ALA A 220 -8.67 -2.28 -18.54
CA ALA A 220 -7.76 -1.56 -19.44
C ALA A 220 -8.38 -0.26 -19.98
N ALA A 221 -9.63 -0.29 -20.44
CA ALA A 221 -10.34 0.89 -20.93
C ALA A 221 -10.48 2.04 -19.91
N HIS A 222 -10.38 1.74 -18.63
CA HIS A 222 -10.53 2.73 -17.56
C HIS A 222 -9.23 3.44 -17.19
N LEU A 223 -8.07 2.89 -17.59
CA LEU A 223 -6.77 3.48 -17.25
C LEU A 223 -6.66 4.92 -17.75
N ARG A 224 -6.37 5.80 -16.81
CA ARG A 224 -6.04 7.21 -17.06
C ARG A 224 -4.67 7.52 -16.49
N ILE A 225 -3.90 8.34 -17.20
CA ILE A 225 -2.62 8.85 -16.73
C ILE A 225 -2.62 10.37 -16.98
N GLY A 226 -2.47 11.15 -15.91
CA GLY A 226 -2.58 12.61 -15.99
C GLY A 226 -3.95 13.09 -16.53
N GLY A 227 -5.03 12.33 -16.27
CA GLY A 227 -6.38 12.61 -16.78
C GLY A 227 -6.65 12.08 -18.20
N PHE A 228 -5.62 11.70 -18.99
CA PHE A 228 -5.79 11.19 -20.35
C PHE A 228 -6.25 9.73 -20.38
N PRO A 229 -7.17 9.35 -21.30
CA PRO A 229 -7.75 8.02 -21.36
C PRO A 229 -6.80 7.02 -22.08
N VAL A 230 -5.59 6.85 -21.54
CA VAL A 230 -4.52 6.02 -22.14
C VAL A 230 -5.00 4.61 -22.45
N GLY A 231 -5.76 4.01 -21.52
CA GLY A 231 -6.27 2.66 -21.70
C GLY A 231 -7.17 2.48 -22.92
N ARG A 232 -8.08 3.43 -23.18
CA ARG A 232 -8.96 3.41 -24.37
C ARG A 232 -8.17 3.52 -25.66
N ILE A 233 -7.11 4.33 -25.67
CA ILE A 233 -6.25 4.50 -26.84
C ILE A 233 -5.52 3.19 -27.14
N LEU A 234 -4.91 2.58 -26.12
CA LEU A 234 -4.19 1.31 -26.27
C LEU A 234 -5.12 0.15 -26.69
N GLU A 235 -6.34 0.08 -26.14
CA GLU A 235 -7.32 -0.95 -26.57
C GLU A 235 -7.75 -0.77 -28.03
N LYS A 236 -8.01 0.47 -28.47
CA LYS A 236 -8.36 0.74 -29.87
C LYS A 236 -7.25 0.32 -30.81
N GLU A 237 -6.01 0.64 -30.51
CA GLU A 237 -4.84 0.25 -31.32
C GLU A 237 -4.67 -1.27 -31.41
N LYS A 238 -4.90 -2.00 -30.30
CA LYS A 238 -4.90 -3.48 -30.31
C LYS A 238 -6.03 -4.05 -31.19
N ALA A 239 -7.23 -3.48 -31.15
CA ALA A 239 -8.35 -3.90 -32.00
C ALA A 239 -8.08 -3.66 -33.47
N ASP A 240 -7.47 -2.54 -33.84
CA ASP A 240 -7.13 -2.19 -35.22
C ASP A 240 -5.99 -3.07 -35.81
N SER A 241 -5.19 -3.73 -34.94
CA SER A 241 -4.04 -4.53 -35.39
C SER A 241 -4.34 -6.00 -35.74
N PHE A 242 -5.61 -6.41 -35.85
CA PHE A 242 -6.05 -7.77 -36.14
C PHE A 242 -5.47 -8.92 -35.29
N VAL A 243 -4.89 -8.60 -34.14
CA VAL A 243 -4.50 -9.60 -33.16
C VAL A 243 -5.77 -10.04 -32.44
N GLU A 244 -6.14 -11.31 -32.53
CA GLU A 244 -7.24 -11.91 -31.78
C GLU A 244 -6.96 -11.73 -30.26
N VAL A 245 -7.38 -10.58 -29.73
CA VAL A 245 -7.41 -10.40 -28.31
C VAL A 245 -8.46 -11.36 -27.79
N ALA A 246 -8.04 -12.42 -27.14
CA ALA A 246 -8.94 -13.32 -26.44
C ALA A 246 -9.91 -12.42 -25.66
N LYS A 247 -11.18 -12.42 -26.06
CA LYS A 247 -12.25 -11.66 -25.40
C LYS A 247 -12.31 -12.18 -23.96
N HIS A 248 -11.60 -11.51 -23.07
CA HIS A 248 -11.71 -11.76 -21.65
C HIS A 248 -13.08 -11.28 -21.17
N LYS A 249 -14.14 -12.02 -21.60
CA LYS A 249 -15.47 -11.88 -21.02
C LYS A 249 -15.34 -12.26 -19.55
N ASP A 250 -15.77 -11.35 -18.68
CA ASP A 250 -16.02 -11.56 -17.26
C ASP A 250 -14.79 -11.92 -16.38
N LYS A 251 -13.70 -11.14 -16.44
CA LYS A 251 -12.74 -11.18 -15.35
C LYS A 251 -13.23 -10.28 -14.22
N LYS A 252 -13.26 -10.86 -13.01
CA LYS A 252 -13.52 -10.11 -11.77
C LYS A 252 -12.60 -8.89 -11.73
N ASP A 253 -13.15 -7.72 -11.47
CA ASP A 253 -12.38 -6.60 -10.98
C ASP A 253 -11.63 -7.06 -9.74
N GLY A 254 -10.33 -6.79 -9.70
CA GLY A 254 -9.50 -7.19 -8.57
C GLY A 254 -9.67 -6.24 -7.38
N SER A 255 -8.64 -6.08 -6.58
CA SER A 255 -8.65 -5.33 -5.32
C SER A 255 -7.47 -4.36 -5.25
N ILE A 256 -7.54 -3.35 -4.39
CA ILE A 256 -6.38 -2.54 -4.05
C ILE A 256 -6.34 -2.28 -2.54
N ILE A 257 -5.20 -2.54 -1.94
CA ILE A 257 -4.92 -2.07 -0.57
C ILE A 257 -4.04 -0.82 -0.68
N VAL A 258 -4.45 0.24 0.03
CA VAL A 258 -3.69 1.48 0.14
C VAL A 258 -3.35 1.73 1.61
N ILE A 259 -2.07 1.83 1.89
CA ILE A 259 -1.55 2.23 3.19
C ILE A 259 -1.03 3.65 3.08
N ILE A 260 -1.63 4.57 3.81
CA ILE A 260 -1.19 5.97 3.90
C ILE A 260 -0.55 6.18 5.26
N ALA A 261 0.57 6.88 5.28
CA ALA A 261 1.25 7.25 6.51
C ALA A 261 1.58 8.75 6.52
N THR A 262 1.67 9.32 7.70
CA THR A 262 2.10 10.72 7.89
C THR A 262 2.79 10.90 9.24
N ASP A 263 3.74 11.82 9.32
CA ASP A 263 4.33 12.31 10.57
C ASP A 263 3.56 13.53 11.13
N ALA A 264 2.56 14.04 10.42
CA ALA A 264 1.65 15.02 10.98
C ALA A 264 0.84 14.41 12.13
N PRO A 265 0.73 15.07 13.30
CA PRO A 265 -0.03 14.52 14.43
C PRO A 265 -1.53 14.57 14.13
N LEU A 266 -2.07 13.43 13.72
CA LEU A 266 -3.50 13.28 13.41
C LEU A 266 -4.22 12.46 14.47
N THR A 267 -5.46 12.84 14.74
CA THR A 267 -6.40 12.02 15.51
C THR A 267 -6.91 10.83 14.70
N PRO A 268 -7.48 9.78 15.30
CA PRO A 268 -8.07 8.64 14.57
C PRO A 268 -9.09 9.06 13.50
N ILE A 269 -9.94 10.04 13.82
CA ILE A 269 -10.94 10.57 12.86
C ILE A 269 -10.24 11.28 11.69
N GLN A 270 -9.19 12.03 11.93
CA GLN A 270 -8.41 12.68 10.87
C GLN A 270 -7.66 11.63 10.02
N CYS A 271 -7.12 10.58 10.63
CA CYS A 271 -6.55 9.43 9.89
C CYS A 271 -7.61 8.75 8.99
N GLN A 272 -8.82 8.50 9.49
CA GLN A 272 -9.91 7.96 8.67
C GLN A 272 -10.26 8.88 7.50
N ARG A 273 -10.30 10.19 7.74
CA ARG A 273 -10.53 11.20 6.68
C ARG A 273 -9.37 11.23 5.68
N LEU A 274 -8.14 11.03 6.14
CA LEU A 274 -6.96 10.91 5.26
C LEU A 274 -7.07 9.66 4.38
N ALA A 275 -7.42 8.50 4.97
CA ALA A 275 -7.64 7.24 4.24
C ALA A 275 -8.68 7.40 3.11
N LYS A 276 -9.77 8.14 3.34
CA LYS A 276 -10.79 8.44 2.31
C LYS A 276 -10.20 9.11 1.06
N ARG A 277 -9.08 9.83 1.16
CA ARG A 277 -8.46 10.55 0.03
C ARG A 277 -7.77 9.60 -0.95
N ALA A 278 -7.46 8.38 -0.53
CA ALA A 278 -7.03 7.34 -1.46
C ALA A 278 -8.06 7.11 -2.58
N THR A 279 -9.38 7.25 -2.29
CA THR A 279 -10.43 7.16 -3.31
C THR A 279 -10.23 8.16 -4.45
N VAL A 280 -9.75 9.37 -4.14
CA VAL A 280 -9.50 10.42 -5.15
C VAL A 280 -8.33 10.00 -6.05
N GLY A 281 -7.20 9.58 -5.47
CA GLY A 281 -6.06 9.08 -6.22
C GLY A 281 -6.41 7.86 -7.09
N LEU A 282 -7.10 6.89 -6.50
CA LEU A 282 -7.61 5.71 -7.20
C LEU A 282 -8.52 6.07 -8.39
N SER A 283 -9.46 6.99 -8.19
CA SER A 283 -10.41 7.40 -9.24
C SER A 283 -9.73 8.16 -10.39
N ARG A 284 -8.69 8.94 -10.12
CA ARG A 284 -7.90 9.63 -11.15
C ARG A 284 -7.20 8.64 -12.09
N VAL A 285 -6.81 7.47 -11.59
CA VAL A 285 -6.20 6.40 -12.39
C VAL A 285 -7.27 5.53 -13.10
N GLY A 286 -8.53 5.58 -12.65
CA GLY A 286 -9.64 4.86 -13.26
C GLY A 286 -10.19 3.70 -12.42
N GLY A 287 -10.00 3.74 -11.11
CA GLY A 287 -10.64 2.83 -10.16
C GLY A 287 -12.07 3.26 -9.84
N TYR A 288 -12.98 2.30 -9.79
CA TYR A 288 -14.41 2.54 -9.59
C TYR A 288 -14.98 1.88 -8.32
N GLY A 289 -14.23 1.00 -7.65
CA GLY A 289 -14.75 0.23 -6.53
C GLY A 289 -15.89 -0.69 -6.94
N HIS A 290 -15.70 -1.47 -8.02
CA HIS A 290 -16.72 -2.40 -8.49
C HIS A 290 -17.04 -3.46 -7.44
N ASN A 291 -18.28 -3.98 -7.47
CA ASN A 291 -18.79 -4.89 -6.44
C ASN A 291 -17.84 -6.04 -6.01
N PRO A 292 -17.09 -6.72 -6.92
CA PRO A 292 -16.18 -7.79 -6.50
C PRO A 292 -14.79 -7.29 -6.08
N SER A 293 -14.54 -5.96 -6.03
CA SER A 293 -13.25 -5.40 -5.67
C SER A 293 -13.15 -5.16 -4.16
N GLY A 294 -12.04 -5.56 -3.54
CA GLY A 294 -11.71 -5.21 -2.15
C GLY A 294 -10.81 -3.98 -2.13
N ASP A 295 -11.40 -2.80 -2.01
CA ASP A 295 -10.70 -1.53 -2.04
C ASP A 295 -10.69 -0.96 -0.61
N ILE A 296 -9.65 -1.30 0.16
CA ILE A 296 -9.55 -1.00 1.59
C ILE A 296 -8.33 -0.15 1.86
N PHE A 297 -8.53 0.95 2.58
CA PHE A 297 -7.52 1.96 2.83
C PHE A 297 -7.30 2.14 4.33
N LEU A 298 -6.05 2.09 4.75
CA LEU A 298 -5.61 2.36 6.10
C LEU A 298 -4.72 3.59 6.09
N ALA A 299 -5.01 4.56 6.95
CA ALA A 299 -4.08 5.67 7.22
C ALA A 299 -3.66 5.66 8.69
N PHE A 300 -2.38 5.96 8.95
CA PHE A 300 -1.86 6.11 10.30
C PHE A 300 -0.90 7.30 10.42
N SER A 301 -0.78 7.80 11.65
CA SER A 301 0.07 8.93 11.98
C SER A 301 1.13 8.52 12.99
N THR A 302 2.39 8.79 12.68
CA THR A 302 3.52 8.63 13.61
C THR A 302 3.78 9.88 14.47
N GLY A 303 2.96 10.92 14.32
CA GLY A 303 3.13 12.20 15.04
C GLY A 303 2.87 12.12 16.55
N ASN A 304 2.16 11.08 17.01
CA ASN A 304 1.98 10.78 18.43
C ASN A 304 2.39 9.34 18.72
N HIS A 305 2.96 9.13 19.90
CA HIS A 305 3.24 7.81 20.46
C HIS A 305 2.24 7.51 21.58
N ILE A 306 1.41 6.50 21.39
CA ILE A 306 0.36 6.12 22.34
C ILE A 306 0.79 4.83 23.04
N PRO A 307 1.09 4.86 24.34
CA PRO A 307 1.52 3.66 25.05
C PRO A 307 0.51 2.53 24.96
N VAL A 308 0.97 1.34 24.59
CA VAL A 308 0.17 0.11 24.56
C VAL A 308 0.49 -0.71 25.80
N GLN A 309 -0.54 -1.17 26.49
CA GLN A 309 -0.38 -1.94 27.70
C GLN A 309 -0.48 -3.43 27.48
N THR A 310 0.30 -4.19 28.23
CA THR A 310 0.12 -5.63 28.36
C THR A 310 -1.20 -5.94 29.05
N ILE A 311 -1.80 -7.08 28.74
CA ILE A 311 -3.10 -7.49 29.33
C ILE A 311 -2.94 -8.01 30.75
N SER A 312 -1.76 -8.43 31.17
CA SER A 312 -1.54 -8.97 32.50
C SER A 312 -2.01 -7.98 33.59
N MET A 313 -3.00 -8.40 34.36
CA MET A 313 -3.54 -7.62 35.47
C MET A 313 -2.49 -7.35 36.56
N GLU A 314 -1.51 -8.25 36.70
CA GLU A 314 -0.49 -8.20 37.76
C GLU A 314 0.68 -7.26 37.40
N ARG A 315 0.88 -6.96 36.11
CA ARG A 315 2.03 -6.18 35.60
C ARG A 315 1.65 -4.88 34.92
N ARG A 316 0.41 -4.42 35.08
CA ARG A 316 -0.03 -3.16 34.47
C ARG A 316 0.64 -1.99 35.18
N GLU A 317 1.32 -1.15 34.39
CA GLU A 317 1.86 0.12 34.87
C GLU A 317 0.74 1.13 35.19
N VAL A 318 -0.43 0.95 34.60
CA VAL A 318 -1.60 1.82 34.77
C VAL A 318 -2.77 1.01 35.29
N ASP A 319 -3.35 1.43 36.38
CA ASP A 319 -4.60 0.89 36.93
C ASP A 319 -5.76 1.19 35.98
N PRO A 320 -6.43 0.19 35.39
CA PRO A 320 -7.50 0.40 34.43
C PRO A 320 -8.75 1.06 35.02
N TRP A 321 -8.84 1.09 36.34
CA TRP A 321 -9.95 1.73 37.08
C TRP A 321 -9.65 3.17 37.46
N LYS A 322 -8.47 3.70 37.12
CA LYS A 322 -8.07 5.08 37.33
C LYS A 322 -7.78 5.75 36.00
N ALA A 323 -8.69 6.62 35.56
CA ALA A 323 -8.51 7.37 34.32
C ALA A 323 -7.20 8.17 34.35
N LYS A 324 -6.35 7.95 33.32
CA LYS A 324 -5.10 8.67 33.11
C LYS A 324 -5.18 9.47 31.83
N ALA A 325 -5.06 10.78 31.93
CA ALA A 325 -5.01 11.64 30.73
C ALA A 325 -3.68 11.48 29.99
N LEU A 326 -3.74 11.48 28.66
CA LEU A 326 -2.59 11.59 27.78
C LEU A 326 -2.49 13.00 27.20
N LYS A 327 -1.27 13.50 27.05
CA LYS A 327 -1.00 14.73 26.30
C LYS A 327 -0.66 14.34 24.86
N ILE A 328 -1.47 14.80 23.91
CA ILE A 328 -1.31 14.55 22.48
C ILE A 328 -1.32 15.87 21.70
N GLU A 329 -0.70 15.88 20.55
CA GLU A 329 -0.83 16.95 19.56
C GLU A 329 -1.86 16.57 18.49
N SER A 330 -2.44 17.56 17.83
CA SER A 330 -3.35 17.35 16.71
C SER A 330 -3.26 18.51 15.73
N ILE A 331 -3.31 18.21 14.44
CA ILE A 331 -3.47 19.21 13.39
C ILE A 331 -4.84 19.88 13.56
N ASP A 332 -4.88 21.21 13.45
CA ASP A 332 -6.11 21.96 13.38
C ASP A 332 -6.94 21.52 12.15
N ASP A 333 -8.18 21.12 12.39
CA ASP A 333 -9.06 20.57 11.36
C ASP A 333 -9.35 21.57 10.22
N THR A 334 -9.20 22.86 10.47
CA THR A 334 -9.38 23.92 9.45
C THR A 334 -8.18 24.05 8.50
N SER A 335 -7.02 23.49 8.85
CA SER A 335 -5.76 23.57 8.08
C SER A 335 -5.31 22.23 7.45
N ILE A 336 -6.14 21.19 7.49
CA ILE A 336 -5.78 19.82 7.08
C ILE A 336 -5.75 19.60 5.55
N ASN A 337 -6.22 20.53 4.73
CA ASN A 337 -6.44 20.32 3.29
C ASN A 337 -5.19 19.95 2.51
N GLY A 338 -4.03 20.53 2.83
CA GLY A 338 -2.75 20.17 2.19
C GLY A 338 -2.41 18.69 2.37
N LEU A 339 -2.65 18.12 3.56
CA LEU A 339 -2.45 16.69 3.82
C LEU A 339 -3.43 15.80 3.03
N PHE A 340 -4.66 16.28 2.80
CA PHE A 340 -5.66 15.57 1.99
C PHE A 340 -5.29 15.52 0.52
N GLU A 341 -4.85 16.64 -0.05
CA GLU A 341 -4.34 16.69 -1.42
C GLU A 341 -3.11 15.78 -1.57
N ALA A 342 -2.16 15.89 -0.66
CA ALA A 342 -0.96 15.07 -0.63
C ALA A 342 -1.26 13.56 -0.59
N ALA A 343 -2.25 13.13 0.18
CA ALA A 343 -2.67 11.73 0.24
C ALA A 343 -3.26 11.23 -1.10
N ALA A 344 -4.08 12.06 -1.76
CA ALA A 344 -4.63 11.75 -3.07
C ALA A 344 -3.53 11.65 -4.14
N ASP A 345 -2.64 12.63 -4.17
CA ASP A 345 -1.54 12.71 -5.15
C ASP A 345 -0.50 11.60 -4.94
N ALA A 346 -0.18 11.27 -3.68
CA ALA A 346 0.70 10.15 -3.36
C ALA A 346 0.06 8.81 -3.76
N THR A 347 -1.24 8.62 -3.55
CA THR A 347 -1.94 7.40 -3.97
C THR A 347 -1.92 7.25 -5.49
N GLU A 348 -2.24 8.31 -6.23
CA GLU A 348 -2.21 8.33 -7.70
C GLU A 348 -0.83 7.97 -8.24
N GLU A 349 0.21 8.65 -7.79
CA GLU A 349 1.59 8.38 -8.23
C GLU A 349 2.05 6.97 -7.86
N SER A 350 1.71 6.47 -6.67
CA SER A 350 2.04 5.10 -6.27
C SER A 350 1.47 4.06 -7.26
N ILE A 351 0.25 4.26 -7.76
CA ILE A 351 -0.36 3.36 -8.75
C ILE A 351 0.36 3.49 -10.11
N TYR A 352 0.72 4.69 -10.52
CA TYR A 352 1.52 4.87 -11.74
C TYR A 352 2.88 4.20 -11.63
N ASN A 353 3.52 4.29 -10.48
CA ASN A 353 4.80 3.62 -10.21
C ASN A 353 4.66 2.10 -10.31
N VAL A 354 3.56 1.51 -9.81
CA VAL A 354 3.27 0.08 -10.05
C VAL A 354 3.32 -0.25 -11.53
N LEU A 355 2.55 0.48 -12.36
CA LEU A 355 2.39 0.18 -13.78
C LEU A 355 3.68 0.40 -14.57
N CYS A 356 4.46 1.42 -14.22
CA CYS A 356 5.69 1.78 -14.93
C CYS A 356 6.88 0.91 -14.51
N SER A 357 6.92 0.43 -13.27
CA SER A 357 8.00 -0.43 -12.76
C SER A 357 7.75 -1.92 -13.00
N ALA A 358 6.49 -2.33 -13.21
CA ALA A 358 6.15 -3.73 -13.41
C ALA A 358 6.69 -4.28 -14.74
N GLU A 359 7.13 -5.53 -14.73
CA GLU A 359 7.63 -6.27 -15.89
C GLU A 359 6.61 -7.32 -16.32
N THR A 360 6.56 -7.64 -17.62
CA THR A 360 5.77 -8.74 -18.15
C THR A 360 6.05 -10.03 -17.38
N MET A 361 4.99 -10.75 -17.01
CA MET A 361 5.10 -11.98 -16.25
C MET A 361 4.29 -13.10 -16.87
N THR A 362 4.93 -14.24 -17.09
CA THR A 362 4.29 -15.51 -17.37
C THR A 362 4.25 -16.31 -16.09
N GLY A 363 3.09 -16.79 -15.69
CA GLY A 363 2.87 -17.50 -14.44
C GLY A 363 2.05 -18.76 -14.58
N PHE A 364 1.23 -19.04 -13.60
CA PHE A 364 0.44 -20.26 -13.46
C PHE A 364 -0.34 -20.61 -14.75
N CYS A 365 -0.26 -21.87 -15.16
CA CYS A 365 -0.84 -22.38 -16.41
C CYS A 365 -0.34 -21.67 -17.68
N GLY A 366 0.86 -21.12 -17.70
CA GLY A 366 1.43 -20.41 -18.85
C GLY A 366 0.75 -19.08 -19.18
N ARG A 367 -0.08 -18.55 -18.27
CA ARG A 367 -0.78 -17.27 -18.47
C ARG A 367 0.22 -16.12 -18.44
N THR A 368 0.17 -15.27 -19.44
CA THR A 368 1.04 -14.10 -19.52
C THR A 368 0.24 -12.82 -19.37
N ILE A 369 0.73 -11.94 -18.52
CA ILE A 369 0.24 -10.56 -18.37
C ILE A 369 1.38 -9.61 -18.76
N GLU A 370 1.11 -8.83 -19.78
CA GLU A 370 2.07 -7.86 -20.30
C GLU A 370 2.18 -6.65 -19.36
N ALA A 371 3.37 -6.09 -19.27
CA ALA A 371 3.58 -4.80 -18.65
C ALA A 371 3.01 -3.66 -19.52
N LEU A 372 2.72 -2.51 -18.91
CA LEU A 372 2.34 -1.30 -19.62
C LEU A 372 3.40 -0.95 -20.68
N PRO A 373 3.04 -0.71 -21.97
CA PRO A 373 4.00 -0.40 -23.02
C PRO A 373 4.48 1.06 -22.91
N LEU A 374 5.63 1.28 -22.26
CA LEU A 374 6.13 2.62 -21.91
C LEU A 374 6.49 3.49 -23.10
N ASP A 375 7.05 2.91 -24.16
CA ASP A 375 7.35 3.67 -25.39
C ASP A 375 6.06 4.24 -25.98
N ARG A 376 5.01 3.41 -26.03
CA ARG A 376 3.72 3.84 -26.53
C ARG A 376 3.04 4.85 -25.60
N LEU A 377 3.16 4.67 -24.29
CA LEU A 377 2.69 5.66 -23.32
C LEU A 377 3.33 7.04 -23.57
N ARG A 378 4.65 7.10 -23.73
CA ARG A 378 5.36 8.36 -24.03
C ARG A 378 4.87 9.02 -25.33
N GLU A 379 4.62 8.22 -26.36
CA GLU A 379 4.11 8.74 -27.63
C GLU A 379 2.68 9.28 -27.51
N ILE A 380 1.82 8.60 -26.75
CA ILE A 380 0.45 9.06 -26.48
C ILE A 380 0.51 10.40 -25.75
N MET A 381 1.27 10.49 -24.66
CA MET A 381 1.33 11.68 -23.83
C MET A 381 1.90 12.89 -24.59
N LYS A 382 2.95 12.73 -25.41
CA LYS A 382 3.49 13.79 -26.25
C LYS A 382 2.49 14.42 -27.22
N LYS A 383 1.49 13.66 -27.69
CA LYS A 383 0.45 14.18 -28.61
C LYS A 383 -0.57 15.07 -27.91
N TYR A 384 -0.64 15.02 -26.59
CA TYR A 384 -1.63 15.77 -25.80
C TYR A 384 -1.02 16.94 -25.01
N ASP A 385 0.34 17.03 -24.95
CA ASP A 385 1.06 18.17 -24.39
C ASP A 385 1.31 19.28 -25.45
N SER A 386 0.94 19.02 -26.70
CA SER A 386 0.95 19.94 -27.84
C SER A 386 -0.45 20.46 -28.18
#